data_94eb40131ea9cb471a562e54d2f1d338
#
_entry.id   94eb40131ea9cb471a562e54d2f1d338
#
_cell.length_a   1.000
_cell.length_b   1.000
_cell.length_c   1.000
_cell.angle_alpha   90.00
_cell.angle_beta   90.00
_cell.angle_gamma   90.00
#
_symmetry.space_group_name_H-M   'P 1'
#
loop_
_entity.id
_entity.type
_entity.pdbx_description
1 polymer ?
#
loop_
_entity_poly.entity_id
_entity_poly.type
_entity_poly.pdbx_seq_one_letter_code
_entity_poly.pdbx_strand_id
1 'polypeptide(L)'
;MLKTIDVSRAFPIQGEEDFYALKKVNVHIEKGKLTVLVGKSGSGKTTLMNILGALDPPTEGKVLFEGQDIAQLPETERCRLRRKKVGYVFQSVALIPLMTALENVAFALRLAGEKRGLED
;
A
#
# COMPACT_ATOMS: atom_id res chain seq x y z
N MET A 1 -1.64 -13.73 3.05
CA MET A 1 -0.26 -13.71 2.55
C MET A 1 -0.08 -12.59 1.56
N LEU A 2 1.05 -11.92 1.62
CA LEU A 2 1.41 -10.84 0.71
C LEU A 2 2.84 -11.10 0.22
N LYS A 3 3.04 -11.10 -1.09
CA LYS A 3 4.31 -11.52 -1.68
C LYS A 3 4.65 -10.65 -2.88
N THR A 4 5.93 -10.28 -3.01
CA THR A 4 6.42 -9.63 -4.23
C THR A 4 7.34 -10.60 -4.98
N ILE A 5 7.25 -10.58 -6.31
CA ILE A 5 8.09 -11.38 -7.19
C ILE A 5 8.76 -10.44 -8.19
N ASP A 6 10.08 -10.30 -8.04
CA ASP A 6 10.92 -9.46 -8.91
C ASP A 6 10.36 -8.06 -9.13
N VAL A 7 9.88 -7.43 -8.06
CA VAL A 7 9.30 -6.09 -8.15
C VAL A 7 10.37 -5.04 -8.32
N SER A 8 10.22 -4.24 -9.35
CA SER A 8 11.04 -3.06 -9.62
C SER A 8 10.15 -1.83 -9.69
N ARG A 9 10.67 -0.72 -9.22
CA ARG A 9 10.02 0.59 -9.35
C ARG A 9 11.04 1.59 -9.85
N ALA A 10 10.82 2.07 -11.05
CA ALA A 10 11.66 3.06 -11.71
C ALA A 10 10.92 4.40 -11.79
N PHE A 11 11.65 5.47 -11.56
CA PHE A 11 11.15 6.84 -11.72
C PHE A 11 11.92 7.51 -12.85
N PRO A 12 11.24 8.02 -13.90
CA PRO A 12 11.91 8.68 -15.00
C PRO A 12 12.53 10.01 -14.53
N ILE A 13 13.76 10.25 -14.96
CA ILE A 13 14.46 11.51 -14.72
C ILE A 13 14.74 12.13 -16.08
N GLN A 14 14.32 13.38 -16.28
CA GLN A 14 14.50 14.07 -17.54
C GLN A 14 15.99 14.26 -17.86
N GLY A 15 16.41 13.74 -19.03
CA GLY A 15 17.80 13.85 -19.51
C GLY A 15 18.79 12.87 -18.87
N GLU A 16 18.34 11.95 -18.02
CA GLU A 16 19.16 10.94 -17.35
C GLU A 16 18.51 9.55 -17.46
N GLU A 17 19.26 8.54 -17.03
CA GLU A 17 18.70 7.19 -16.89
C GLU A 17 17.64 7.17 -15.78
N ASP A 18 16.69 6.25 -15.89
CA ASP A 18 15.66 6.07 -14.87
C ASP A 18 16.27 5.73 -13.51
N PHE A 19 15.73 6.35 -12.46
CA PHE A 19 16.12 6.03 -11.10
C PHE A 19 15.29 4.86 -10.59
N TYR A 20 15.97 3.77 -10.19
CA TYR A 20 15.34 2.60 -9.61
C TYR A 20 15.32 2.70 -8.08
N ALA A 21 14.16 2.95 -7.50
CA ALA A 21 13.99 2.88 -6.05
C ALA A 21 13.99 1.44 -5.57
N LEU A 22 13.51 0.51 -6.39
CA LEU A 22 13.48 -0.93 -6.13
C LEU A 22 13.95 -1.67 -7.38
N LYS A 23 14.77 -2.69 -7.20
CA LYS A 23 15.25 -3.58 -8.28
C LYS A 23 15.01 -5.01 -7.89
N LYS A 24 14.12 -5.71 -8.60
CA LYS A 24 13.85 -7.15 -8.44
C LYS A 24 13.73 -7.58 -6.98
N VAL A 25 12.87 -6.89 -6.23
CA VAL A 25 12.68 -7.14 -4.81
C VAL A 25 11.71 -8.31 -4.63
N ASN A 26 12.12 -9.25 -3.79
CA ASN A 26 11.32 -10.41 -3.42
C ASN A 26 11.10 -10.40 -1.91
N VAL A 27 9.84 -10.27 -1.50
CA VAL A 27 9.43 -10.24 -0.09
C VAL A 27 8.27 -11.20 0.10
N HIS A 28 8.26 -11.87 1.24
CA HIS A 28 7.15 -12.74 1.63
C HIS A 28 6.67 -12.33 3.02
N ILE A 29 5.42 -11.87 3.11
CA ILE A 29 4.79 -11.47 4.36
C ILE A 29 3.69 -12.48 4.66
N GLU A 30 3.89 -13.22 5.76
CA GLU A 30 2.95 -14.25 6.18
C GLU A 30 1.76 -13.67 6.93
N LYS A 31 0.61 -14.32 6.74
CA LYS A 31 -0.61 -13.99 7.48
C LYS A 31 -0.42 -14.25 8.98
N GLY A 32 -0.94 -13.34 9.81
CA GLY A 32 -0.90 -13.48 11.26
C GLY A 32 0.44 -13.15 11.90
N LYS A 33 1.39 -12.60 11.14
CA LYS A 33 2.72 -12.23 11.65
C LYS A 33 2.99 -10.75 11.47
N LEU A 34 3.80 -10.19 12.36
CA LEU A 34 4.35 -8.84 12.23
C LEU A 34 5.66 -8.91 11.46
N THR A 35 5.72 -8.21 10.34
CA THR A 35 6.93 -8.09 9.54
C THR A 35 7.46 -6.67 9.64
N VAL A 36 8.75 -6.52 9.88
CA VAL A 36 9.41 -5.22 10.02
C VAL A 36 10.41 -5.01 8.88
N LEU A 37 10.28 -3.89 8.18
CA LEU A 37 11.24 -3.46 7.17
C LEU A 37 12.26 -2.52 7.81
N VAL A 38 13.53 -2.87 7.70
CA VAL A 38 14.64 -2.06 8.24
C VAL A 38 15.57 -1.64 7.13
N GLY A 39 16.15 -0.48 7.26
CA GLY A 39 17.10 0.05 6.28
C GLY A 39 17.33 1.54 6.48
N LYS A 40 18.36 2.05 5.83
CA LYS A 40 18.69 3.48 5.87
C LYS A 40 17.62 4.31 5.15
N SER A 41 17.54 5.59 5.49
CA SER A 41 16.73 6.55 4.76
C SER A 41 17.11 6.53 3.27
N GLY A 42 16.11 6.53 2.39
CA GLY A 42 16.34 6.48 0.95
C GLY A 42 16.63 5.09 0.38
N SER A 43 16.47 4.02 1.19
CA SER A 43 16.69 2.64 0.73
C SER A 43 15.49 2.01 0.01
N GLY A 44 14.40 2.75 -0.17
CA GLY A 44 13.22 2.27 -0.88
C GLY A 44 12.12 1.69 0.00
N LYS A 45 12.23 1.79 1.33
CA LYS A 45 11.22 1.26 2.25
C LYS A 45 9.82 1.82 2.02
N THR A 46 9.70 3.14 1.91
CA THR A 46 8.42 3.81 1.67
C THR A 46 7.84 3.41 0.31
N THR A 47 8.67 3.33 -0.72
CA THR A 47 8.27 2.89 -2.05
C THR A 47 7.71 1.47 -2.00
N LEU A 48 8.40 0.56 -1.32
CA LEU A 48 7.95 -0.82 -1.15
C LEU A 48 6.63 -0.88 -0.38
N MET A 49 6.50 -0.13 0.70
CA MET A 49 5.25 -0.06 1.47
C MET A 49 4.07 0.44 0.63
N ASN A 50 4.28 1.44 -0.20
CA ASN A 50 3.24 1.96 -1.09
C ASN A 50 2.80 0.92 -2.12
N ILE A 51 3.73 0.13 -2.63
CA ILE A 51 3.43 -0.95 -3.58
C ILE A 51 2.68 -2.09 -2.87
N LEU A 52 3.13 -2.50 -1.69
CA LEU A 52 2.46 -3.54 -0.90
C LEU A 52 1.05 -3.13 -0.48
N GLY A 53 0.83 -1.85 -0.23
CA GLY A 53 -0.48 -1.29 0.13
C GLY A 53 -1.38 -0.96 -1.05
N ALA A 54 -0.97 -1.30 -2.26
CA ALA A 54 -1.70 -1.02 -3.50
C ALA A 54 -1.91 0.48 -3.78
N LEU A 55 -1.09 1.35 -3.18
CA LEU A 55 -1.13 2.79 -3.42
C LEU A 55 -0.38 3.19 -4.69
N ASP A 56 0.64 2.43 -5.06
CA ASP A 56 1.47 2.68 -6.22
C ASP A 56 1.73 1.36 -6.96
N PRO A 57 1.63 1.33 -8.30
CA PRO A 57 1.92 0.12 -9.04
C PRO A 57 3.43 -0.08 -9.20
N PRO A 58 3.91 -1.34 -9.28
CA PRO A 58 5.29 -1.59 -9.66
C PRO A 58 5.51 -1.26 -11.13
N THR A 59 6.75 -0.95 -11.50
CA THR A 59 7.14 -0.82 -12.92
C THR A 59 7.22 -2.20 -13.57
N GLU A 60 7.78 -3.16 -12.84
CA GLU A 60 7.91 -4.55 -13.26
C GLU A 60 7.66 -5.47 -12.07
N GLY A 61 7.36 -6.72 -12.35
CA GLY A 61 7.16 -7.75 -11.34
C GLY A 61 5.72 -7.92 -10.94
N LYS A 62 5.51 -8.77 -9.94
CA LYS A 62 4.17 -9.14 -9.45
C LYS A 62 4.04 -8.85 -7.97
N VAL A 63 2.84 -8.42 -7.57
CA VAL A 63 2.48 -8.26 -6.17
C VAL A 63 1.29 -9.15 -5.89
N LEU A 64 1.51 -10.23 -5.15
CA LEU A 64 0.48 -11.21 -4.86
C LEU A 64 -0.14 -10.95 -3.49
N PHE A 65 -1.43 -10.68 -3.49
CA PHE A 65 -2.24 -10.56 -2.27
C PHE A 65 -3.23 -11.73 -2.26
N GLU A 66 -3.06 -12.62 -1.29
CA GLU A 66 -3.86 -13.85 -1.20
C GLU A 66 -3.86 -14.64 -2.53
N GLY A 67 -2.71 -14.69 -3.19
CA GLY A 67 -2.54 -15.40 -4.46
C GLY A 67 -2.94 -14.64 -5.71
N GLN A 68 -3.51 -13.45 -5.58
CA GLN A 68 -3.94 -12.63 -6.71
C GLN A 68 -2.93 -11.51 -6.99
N ASP A 69 -2.55 -11.33 -8.25
CA ASP A 69 -1.68 -10.23 -8.66
C ASP A 69 -2.45 -8.90 -8.67
N ILE A 70 -2.26 -8.10 -7.65
CA ILE A 70 -2.97 -6.82 -7.50
C ILE A 70 -2.48 -5.75 -8.49
N ALA A 71 -1.30 -5.93 -9.07
CA ALA A 71 -0.77 -5.01 -10.08
C ALA A 71 -1.55 -5.09 -11.41
N GLN A 72 -2.20 -6.23 -11.67
CA GLN A 72 -3.00 -6.45 -12.87
C GLN A 72 -4.46 -6.04 -12.70
N LEU A 73 -4.89 -5.71 -11.51
CA LEU A 73 -6.27 -5.31 -11.26
C LEU A 73 -6.58 -3.93 -11.84
N PRO A 74 -7.80 -3.71 -12.36
CA PRO A 74 -8.26 -2.38 -12.71
C PRO A 74 -8.23 -1.45 -11.50
N GLU A 75 -8.12 -0.15 -11.71
CA GLU A 75 -8.04 0.83 -10.62
C GLU A 75 -9.25 0.76 -9.69
N THR A 76 -10.44 0.47 -10.22
CA THR A 76 -11.66 0.30 -9.41
C THR A 76 -11.51 -0.85 -8.41
N GLU A 77 -10.94 -1.98 -8.84
CA GLU A 77 -10.71 -3.14 -7.98
C GLU A 77 -9.59 -2.88 -6.96
N ARG A 78 -8.54 -2.18 -7.37
CA ARG A 78 -7.47 -1.78 -6.44
C ARG A 78 -7.98 -0.82 -5.36
N CYS A 79 -8.82 0.14 -5.72
CA CYS A 79 -9.47 1.04 -4.77
C CYS A 79 -10.32 0.26 -3.77
N ARG A 80 -11.08 -0.71 -4.25
CA ARG A 80 -11.90 -1.57 -3.40
C ARG A 80 -11.05 -2.38 -2.42
N LEU A 81 -9.94 -2.94 -2.90
CA LEU A 81 -8.98 -3.67 -2.07
C LEU A 81 -8.44 -2.77 -0.95
N ARG A 82 -8.00 -1.55 -1.29
CA ARG A 82 -7.49 -0.58 -0.31
C ARG A 82 -8.53 -0.25 0.76
N ARG A 83 -9.76 0.00 0.35
CA ARG A 83 -10.83 0.35 1.29
C ARG A 83 -11.20 -0.77 2.25
N LYS A 84 -11.20 -2.01 1.77
CA LYS A 84 -11.73 -3.16 2.51
C LYS A 84 -10.68 -4.01 3.19
N LYS A 85 -9.48 -4.10 2.62
CA LYS A 85 -8.47 -5.08 3.04
C LYS A 85 -7.18 -4.46 3.57
N VAL A 86 -6.95 -3.17 3.37
CA VAL A 86 -5.70 -2.52 3.73
C VAL A 86 -5.97 -1.35 4.67
N GLY A 87 -5.29 -1.34 5.81
CA GLY A 87 -5.17 -0.17 6.67
C GLY A 87 -3.77 0.42 6.52
N TYR A 88 -3.68 1.74 6.42
CA TYR A 88 -2.41 2.42 6.25
C TYR A 88 -2.21 3.47 7.32
N VAL A 89 -1.05 3.43 7.98
CA VAL A 89 -0.64 4.46 8.94
C VAL A 89 0.51 5.24 8.30
N PHE A 90 0.25 6.50 7.98
CA PHE A 90 1.24 7.36 7.33
C PHE A 90 2.26 7.91 8.33
N GLN A 91 3.45 8.24 7.85
CA GLN A 91 4.50 8.86 8.66
C GLN A 91 4.05 10.24 9.17
N SER A 92 3.35 11.01 8.35
CA SER A 92 2.73 12.27 8.75
C SER A 92 1.27 12.05 9.12
N VAL A 93 0.70 12.96 9.90
CA VAL A 93 -0.70 12.88 10.33
C VAL A 93 -1.62 13.03 9.11
N ALA A 94 -2.44 12.00 8.87
CA ALA A 94 -3.40 11.96 7.77
C ALA A 94 -4.85 12.00 8.29
N LEU A 95 -5.11 12.88 9.24
CA LEU A 95 -6.44 13.08 9.81
C LEU A 95 -7.10 14.30 9.16
N ILE A 96 -8.43 14.27 9.08
CA ILE A 96 -9.21 15.42 8.63
C ILE A 96 -9.34 16.38 9.81
N PRO A 97 -8.74 17.59 9.76
CA PRO A 97 -8.63 18.46 10.95
C PRO A 97 -9.95 18.96 11.51
N LEU A 98 -10.98 19.11 10.64
CA LEU A 98 -12.30 19.61 11.04
C LEU A 98 -13.21 18.52 11.58
N MET A 99 -12.76 17.28 11.58
CA MET A 99 -13.49 16.13 12.14
C MET A 99 -12.96 15.74 13.50
N THR A 100 -13.84 15.26 14.35
CA THR A 100 -13.45 14.64 15.64
C THR A 100 -12.73 13.31 15.38
N ALA A 101 -12.12 12.74 16.42
CA ALA A 101 -11.51 11.42 16.33
C ALA A 101 -12.53 10.36 15.88
N LEU A 102 -13.73 10.39 16.48
CA LEU A 102 -14.81 9.46 16.11
C LEU A 102 -15.22 9.63 14.65
N GLU A 103 -15.38 10.87 14.19
CA GLU A 103 -15.75 11.15 12.80
C GLU A 103 -14.68 10.69 11.81
N ASN A 104 -13.38 10.83 12.14
CA ASN A 104 -12.30 10.31 11.31
C ASN A 104 -12.37 8.78 11.16
N VAL A 105 -12.62 8.07 12.24
CA VAL A 105 -12.79 6.61 12.22
C VAL A 105 -14.05 6.21 11.46
N ALA A 106 -15.17 6.88 11.72
CA ALA A 106 -16.44 6.61 11.07
C ALA A 106 -16.37 6.83 9.55
N PHE A 107 -15.65 7.86 9.12
CA PHE A 107 -15.44 8.13 7.70
C PHE A 107 -14.75 6.95 6.99
N ALA A 108 -13.69 6.42 7.59
CA ALA A 108 -12.98 5.26 7.04
C ALA A 108 -13.87 4.02 6.97
N LEU A 109 -14.68 3.79 8.00
CA LEU A 109 -15.65 2.68 8.04
C LEU A 109 -16.69 2.81 6.94
N ARG A 110 -17.21 4.00 6.70
CA ARG A 110 -18.17 4.26 5.61
C ARG A 110 -17.57 4.00 4.25
N LEU A 111 -16.32 4.42 4.02
CA LEU A 111 -15.61 4.13 2.78
C LEU A 111 -15.43 2.64 2.54
N ALA A 112 -15.23 1.87 3.60
CA ALA A 112 -15.12 0.41 3.54
C ALA A 112 -16.48 -0.29 3.37
N GLY A 113 -17.60 0.45 3.47
CA GLY A 113 -18.95 -0.11 3.37
C GLY A 113 -19.47 -0.70 4.66
N GLU A 114 -18.80 -0.46 5.78
CA GLU A 114 -19.26 -0.91 7.10
C GLU A 114 -20.31 0.06 7.65
N LYS A 115 -21.46 -0.49 7.97
CA LYS A 115 -22.56 0.29 8.56
C LYS A 115 -22.69 0.09 10.06
N ARG A 116 -22.18 -1.02 10.58
CA ARG A 116 -22.20 -1.33 12.02
C ARG A 116 -21.12 -0.53 12.75
N GLY A 117 -21.45 -0.06 13.92
CA GLY A 117 -20.53 0.71 14.75
C GLY A 117 -20.56 2.22 14.49
N LEU A 118 -21.33 2.68 13.52
CA LEU A 118 -21.52 4.12 13.27
C LEU A 118 -22.62 4.72 14.16
N GLU A 119 -23.45 3.87 14.74
CA GLU A 119 -24.56 4.25 15.61
C GLU A 119 -24.22 4.16 17.10
N ASP A 120 -23.09 3.58 17.42
CA ASP A 120 -22.59 3.44 18.80
C ASP A 120 -21.60 4.58 19.13
#